data_54bef5b58474f8c91fa4fe8d26a13ebb
#
_entry.id   54bef5b58474f8c91fa4fe8d26a13ebb
#
_cell.length_a   1.000
_cell.length_b   1.000
_cell.length_c   1.000
_cell.angle_alpha   90.00
_cell.angle_beta   90.00
_cell.angle_gamma   90.00
#
_symmetry.space_group_name_H-M   'P 1'
#
loop_
_entity.id
_entity.type
_entity.pdbx_description
1 polymer ?
#
loop_
_entity_poly.entity_id
_entity_poly.type
_entity_poly.pdbx_seq_one_letter_code
_entity_poly.pdbx_strand_id
1 'polypeptide(L)'
;MSIKIMNFFLTKLSLFFLILFVSFFESKGLTKELAKFKDWTAFAEGEGKNLACMAVSKPKKSEGNYTKRGDVFAIITHLPGQKKWNEFSVVAGYNYKTNSNPEILIDQKKFQLFTSGSRAWSFSPSDDEKIINFLKKSIKMKVVGTSSRGTITTDSFSLLGFSNAYKKIN
;
A
#
# COMPACT_ATOMS: atom_id res chain seq x y z
N MET A 1 -43.25 29.80 41.17
CA MET A 1 -43.11 30.19 39.75
C MET A 1 -41.65 30.04 39.33
N SER A 2 -41.04 28.83 39.40
CA SER A 2 -39.60 28.67 39.10
C SER A 2 -39.18 27.34 38.46
N ILE A 3 -40.09 26.42 38.16
CA ILE A 3 -39.75 25.08 37.62
C ILE A 3 -39.90 25.00 36.09
N LYS A 4 -40.69 25.87 35.47
CA LYS A 4 -40.91 25.85 34.01
C LYS A 4 -39.78 26.46 33.17
N ILE A 5 -38.91 27.27 33.74
CA ILE A 5 -37.80 27.93 33.00
C ILE A 5 -36.56 27.03 32.88
N MET A 6 -36.38 26.12 33.84
CA MET A 6 -35.21 25.22 33.87
C MET A 6 -35.28 24.14 32.81
N ASN A 7 -36.47 23.65 32.45
CA ASN A 7 -36.64 22.59 31.43
C ASN A 7 -36.48 23.11 29.99
N PHE A 8 -36.67 24.42 29.75
CA PHE A 8 -36.52 25.01 28.42
C PHE A 8 -35.03 25.21 28.03
N PHE A 9 -34.16 25.43 29.01
CA PHE A 9 -32.72 25.58 28.78
C PHE A 9 -32.02 24.22 28.57
N LEU A 10 -32.44 23.16 29.26
CA LEU A 10 -31.85 21.82 29.12
C LEU A 10 -32.17 21.16 27.75
N THR A 11 -33.35 21.43 27.19
CA THR A 11 -33.73 20.88 25.88
C THR A 11 -32.99 21.54 24.69
N LYS A 12 -32.66 22.84 24.80
CA LYS A 12 -31.89 23.54 23.78
C LYS A 12 -30.37 23.19 23.82
N LEU A 13 -29.81 22.90 25.00
CA LEU A 13 -28.44 22.49 25.16
C LEU A 13 -28.20 21.08 24.64
N SER A 14 -29.19 20.17 24.80
CA SER A 14 -29.12 18.81 24.26
C SER A 14 -29.18 18.78 22.72
N LEU A 15 -29.94 19.70 22.10
CA LEU A 15 -30.05 19.75 20.65
C LEU A 15 -28.79 20.35 19.99
N PHE A 16 -28.09 21.26 20.68
CA PHE A 16 -26.84 21.87 20.19
C PHE A 16 -25.66 20.88 20.28
N PHE A 17 -25.64 19.96 21.26
CA PHE A 17 -24.62 18.91 21.37
C PHE A 17 -24.82 17.80 20.34
N LEU A 18 -26.06 17.56 19.88
CA LEU A 18 -26.35 16.54 18.86
C LEU A 18 -25.91 16.97 17.44
N ILE A 19 -25.85 18.27 17.16
CA ILE A 19 -25.44 18.80 15.84
C ILE A 19 -23.93 18.83 15.68
N LEU A 20 -23.15 18.86 16.77
CA LEU A 20 -21.66 18.86 16.74
C LEU A 20 -21.06 17.48 16.52
N PHE A 21 -21.85 16.39 16.59
CA PHE A 21 -21.33 15.01 16.44
C PHE A 21 -21.44 14.46 15.01
N VAL A 22 -21.98 15.25 14.06
CA VAL A 22 -22.18 14.80 12.67
C VAL A 22 -21.04 15.21 11.73
N SER A 23 -19.98 15.87 12.22
CA SER A 23 -18.94 16.47 11.36
C SER A 23 -17.63 15.68 11.27
N PHE A 24 -17.56 14.46 11.79
CA PHE A 24 -16.43 13.56 11.59
C PHE A 24 -16.77 12.41 10.64
N PHE A 25 -17.30 12.72 9.46
CA PHE A 25 -17.15 11.83 8.33
C PHE A 25 -15.72 12.06 7.79
N GLU A 26 -14.76 11.29 8.28
CA GLU A 26 -13.51 11.09 7.56
C GLU A 26 -13.90 10.58 6.17
N SER A 27 -13.74 11.41 5.15
CA SER A 27 -13.87 10.98 3.77
C SER A 27 -12.67 10.01 3.54
N LYS A 28 -12.90 8.71 3.69
CA LYS A 28 -12.00 7.71 3.15
C LYS A 28 -11.87 8.01 1.67
N GLY A 29 -10.72 8.51 1.27
CA GLY A 29 -10.44 8.81 -0.13
C GLY A 29 -10.81 7.59 -0.97
N LEU A 30 -11.68 7.79 -1.95
CA LEU A 30 -12.14 6.71 -2.82
C LEU A 30 -10.96 6.27 -3.69
N THR A 31 -10.54 5.01 -3.52
CA THR A 31 -9.52 4.41 -4.40
C THR A 31 -10.12 4.23 -5.80
N LYS A 32 -9.55 4.91 -6.80
CA LYS A 32 -9.99 4.87 -8.20
C LYS A 32 -9.01 4.03 -9.02
N GLU A 33 -9.52 3.00 -9.69
CA GLU A 33 -8.77 2.32 -10.74
C GLU A 33 -8.65 3.24 -11.96
N LEU A 34 -7.42 3.56 -12.37
CA LEU A 34 -7.13 4.42 -13.52
C LEU A 34 -7.07 3.61 -14.82
N ALA A 35 -6.40 2.46 -14.79
CA ALA A 35 -6.29 1.54 -15.91
C ALA A 35 -5.63 0.22 -15.48
N LYS A 36 -5.96 -0.86 -16.21
CA LYS A 36 -5.34 -2.17 -16.04
C LYS A 36 -4.50 -2.54 -17.27
N PHE A 37 -3.27 -3.00 -17.03
CA PHE A 37 -2.30 -3.37 -18.05
C PHE A 37 -1.78 -4.79 -17.76
N LYS A 38 -2.41 -5.80 -18.33
CA LYS A 38 -2.08 -7.21 -18.09
C LYS A 38 -2.07 -7.56 -16.57
N ASP A 39 -0.89 -7.73 -15.98
CA ASP A 39 -0.73 -8.15 -14.57
C ASP A 39 -0.52 -6.97 -13.60
N TRP A 40 -0.57 -5.74 -14.10
CA TRP A 40 -0.43 -4.52 -13.31
C TRP A 40 -1.64 -3.61 -13.48
N THR A 41 -2.06 -2.99 -12.39
CA THR A 41 -3.17 -2.01 -12.37
C THR A 41 -2.69 -0.70 -11.78
N ALA A 42 -3.04 0.41 -12.44
CA ALA A 42 -2.79 1.76 -11.96
C ALA A 42 -3.99 2.26 -11.15
N PHE A 43 -3.73 2.83 -9.97
CA PHE A 43 -4.73 3.41 -9.09
C PHE A 43 -4.36 4.83 -8.70
N ALA A 44 -5.38 5.61 -8.32
CA ALA A 44 -5.24 6.85 -7.59
C ALA A 44 -6.11 6.81 -6.33
N GLU A 45 -5.61 7.33 -5.23
CA GLU A 45 -6.32 7.44 -3.96
C GLU A 45 -6.07 8.80 -3.33
N GLY A 46 -7.12 9.40 -2.75
CA GLY A 46 -7.04 10.72 -2.15
C GLY A 46 -7.00 11.86 -3.16
N GLU A 47 -6.82 13.09 -2.66
CA GLU A 47 -6.79 14.31 -3.46
C GLU A 47 -5.78 15.33 -2.90
N GLY A 48 -5.36 16.28 -3.73
CA GLY A 48 -4.48 17.38 -3.34
C GLY A 48 -3.17 16.87 -2.72
N LYS A 49 -2.88 17.29 -1.48
CA LYS A 49 -1.66 16.90 -0.76
C LYS A 49 -1.63 15.43 -0.36
N ASN A 50 -2.79 14.78 -0.29
CA ASN A 50 -2.94 13.39 0.10
C ASN A 50 -3.10 12.45 -1.11
N LEU A 51 -2.96 12.96 -2.34
CA LEU A 51 -3.00 12.14 -3.54
C LEU A 51 -1.86 11.11 -3.53
N ALA A 52 -2.22 9.84 -3.70
CA ALA A 52 -1.32 8.73 -3.96
C ALA A 52 -1.64 8.12 -5.31
N CYS A 53 -0.65 7.96 -6.17
CA CYS A 53 -0.76 7.25 -7.44
C CYS A 53 0.04 5.94 -7.32
N MET A 54 -0.59 4.80 -7.62
CA MET A 54 0.01 3.50 -7.36
C MET A 54 -0.08 2.58 -8.57
N ALA A 55 1.02 1.89 -8.89
CA ALA A 55 1.02 0.73 -9.78
C ALA A 55 1.13 -0.53 -8.92
N VAL A 56 0.13 -1.42 -9.03
CA VAL A 56 -0.06 -2.57 -8.13
C VAL A 56 -0.14 -3.86 -8.94
N SER A 57 0.51 -4.92 -8.44
CA SER A 57 0.39 -6.28 -8.97
C SER A 57 0.22 -7.30 -7.84
N LYS A 58 -0.50 -8.40 -8.15
CA LYS A 58 -0.56 -9.60 -7.30
C LYS A 58 0.40 -10.66 -7.86
N PRO A 59 0.96 -11.55 -7.01
CA PRO A 59 1.80 -12.63 -7.50
C PRO A 59 0.97 -13.61 -8.34
N LYS A 60 1.62 -14.21 -9.33
CA LYS A 60 1.06 -15.31 -10.13
C LYS A 60 1.16 -16.64 -9.39
N LYS A 61 2.12 -16.76 -8.47
CA LYS A 61 2.35 -17.92 -7.64
C LYS A 61 2.90 -17.49 -6.29
N SER A 62 2.39 -18.09 -5.22
CA SER A 62 2.88 -17.94 -3.85
C SER A 62 3.19 -19.30 -3.26
N GLU A 63 4.41 -19.49 -2.75
CA GLU A 63 4.92 -20.75 -2.22
C GLU A 63 5.36 -20.55 -0.78
N GLY A 64 5.20 -21.57 0.05
CA GLY A 64 5.60 -21.60 1.44
C GLY A 64 4.76 -22.60 2.23
N ASN A 65 5.26 -23.01 3.40
CA ASN A 65 4.50 -23.91 4.28
C ASN A 65 3.59 -23.12 5.22
N TYR A 66 2.43 -22.68 4.70
CA TYR A 66 1.41 -21.94 5.45
C TYR A 66 0.00 -22.46 5.13
N THR A 67 -0.90 -22.41 6.11
CA THR A 67 -2.32 -22.80 5.95
C THR A 67 -3.19 -21.62 5.55
N LYS A 68 -2.87 -20.41 6.02
CA LYS A 68 -3.61 -19.17 5.73
C LYS A 68 -2.65 -17.99 5.61
N ARG A 69 -2.92 -17.14 4.62
CA ARG A 69 -2.15 -15.90 4.34
C ARG A 69 -3.10 -14.84 3.81
N GLY A 70 -2.84 -13.59 4.12
CA GLY A 70 -3.54 -12.44 3.52
C GLY A 70 -3.09 -12.16 2.09
N ASP A 71 -3.66 -11.12 1.49
CA ASP A 71 -3.30 -10.66 0.15
C ASP A 71 -1.84 -10.19 0.07
N VAL A 72 -1.22 -10.46 -1.08
CA VAL A 72 0.17 -10.13 -1.40
C VAL A 72 0.19 -9.15 -2.56
N PHE A 73 0.97 -8.08 -2.42
CA PHE A 73 1.11 -7.05 -3.46
C PHE A 73 2.54 -6.59 -3.63
N ALA A 74 2.93 -6.31 -4.87
CA ALA A 74 4.04 -5.44 -5.21
C ALA A 74 3.49 -4.09 -5.66
N ILE A 75 4.05 -2.99 -5.14
CA ILE A 75 3.47 -1.65 -5.29
C ILE A 75 4.59 -0.65 -5.60
N ILE A 76 4.37 0.20 -6.62
CA ILE A 76 5.10 1.46 -6.79
C ILE A 76 4.15 2.57 -6.41
N THR A 77 4.59 3.48 -5.54
CA THR A 77 3.80 4.62 -5.08
C THR A 77 4.47 5.94 -5.44
N HIS A 78 3.68 6.87 -5.94
CA HIS A 78 3.99 8.29 -6.04
C HIS A 78 3.09 9.08 -5.09
N LEU A 79 3.66 10.00 -4.33
CA LEU A 79 2.98 10.95 -3.46
C LEU A 79 3.29 12.39 -3.92
N PRO A 80 2.62 12.88 -4.99
CA PRO A 80 2.95 14.17 -5.62
C PRO A 80 2.88 15.33 -4.65
N GLY A 81 1.88 15.37 -3.78
CA GLY A 81 1.71 16.41 -2.78
C GLY A 81 2.81 16.45 -1.71
N GLN A 82 3.57 15.37 -1.55
CA GLN A 82 4.73 15.26 -0.65
C GLN A 82 6.06 15.32 -1.41
N LYS A 83 6.04 15.48 -2.74
CA LYS A 83 7.22 15.44 -3.64
C LYS A 83 8.02 14.13 -3.48
N LYS A 84 7.34 13.01 -3.21
CA LYS A 84 7.93 11.67 -3.11
C LYS A 84 7.52 10.83 -4.31
N TRP A 85 8.49 10.19 -4.93
CA TRP A 85 8.33 9.44 -6.16
C TRP A 85 9.01 8.08 -6.05
N ASN A 86 8.51 7.12 -6.83
CA ASN A 86 9.17 5.85 -7.05
C ASN A 86 9.27 4.92 -5.83
N GLU A 87 8.51 5.14 -4.76
CA GLU A 87 8.58 4.25 -3.59
C GLU A 87 8.16 2.83 -3.96
N PHE A 88 9.10 1.89 -3.93
CA PHE A 88 8.83 0.47 -4.09
C PHE A 88 8.49 -0.17 -2.75
N SER A 89 7.43 -0.96 -2.72
CA SER A 89 7.10 -1.75 -1.53
C SER A 89 6.43 -3.08 -1.87
N VAL A 90 6.48 -4.00 -0.91
CA VAL A 90 5.83 -5.30 -0.96
C VAL A 90 4.97 -5.50 0.29
N VAL A 91 3.71 -5.84 0.11
CA VAL A 91 2.82 -6.33 1.17
C VAL A 91 2.87 -7.85 1.15
N ALA A 92 3.23 -8.47 2.29
CA ALA A 92 3.46 -9.92 2.33
C ALA A 92 2.22 -10.74 2.69
N GLY A 93 1.15 -10.11 3.18
CA GLY A 93 -0.02 -10.84 3.72
C GLY A 93 0.22 -11.52 5.06
N TYR A 94 1.34 -11.23 5.71
CA TYR A 94 1.73 -11.62 7.06
C TYR A 94 2.67 -10.58 7.66
N ASN A 95 2.84 -10.56 8.98
CA ASN A 95 3.90 -9.77 9.60
C ASN A 95 5.26 -10.44 9.40
N TYR A 96 6.23 -9.69 8.89
CA TYR A 96 7.59 -10.17 8.72
C TYR A 96 8.25 -10.51 10.07
N LYS A 97 9.20 -11.44 10.06
CA LYS A 97 10.06 -11.73 11.21
C LYS A 97 10.90 -10.49 11.51
N THR A 98 10.96 -10.11 12.79
CA THR A 98 11.78 -8.99 13.25
C THR A 98 13.23 -9.17 12.81
N ASN A 99 13.85 -8.08 12.36
CA ASN A 99 15.23 -8.05 11.85
C ASN A 99 15.47 -9.01 10.64
N SER A 100 14.43 -9.35 9.88
CA SER A 100 14.59 -10.04 8.60
C SER A 100 14.54 -9.04 7.46
N ASN A 101 15.43 -9.22 6.47
CA ASN A 101 15.47 -8.44 5.25
C ASN A 101 14.96 -9.31 4.10
N PRO A 102 13.71 -9.12 3.66
CA PRO A 102 13.22 -9.78 2.45
C PRO A 102 14.10 -9.44 1.26
N GLU A 103 14.18 -10.37 0.32
CA GLU A 103 14.99 -10.24 -0.88
C GLU A 103 14.08 -10.21 -2.12
N ILE A 104 14.34 -9.27 -3.03
CA ILE A 104 13.77 -9.30 -4.37
C ILE A 104 14.82 -9.84 -5.33
N LEU A 105 14.40 -10.74 -6.21
CA LEU A 105 15.20 -11.27 -7.30
C LEU A 105 14.55 -10.87 -8.63
N ILE A 106 15.24 -10.05 -9.43
CA ILE A 106 14.82 -9.64 -10.77
C ILE A 106 15.93 -10.07 -11.73
N ASP A 107 15.62 -11.05 -12.59
CA ASP A 107 16.62 -11.76 -13.38
C ASP A 107 17.72 -12.34 -12.48
N GLN A 108 18.96 -11.84 -12.56
CA GLN A 108 20.09 -12.27 -11.73
C GLN A 108 20.47 -11.25 -10.64
N LYS A 109 19.71 -10.14 -10.52
CA LYS A 109 19.98 -9.09 -9.53
C LYS A 109 19.15 -9.29 -8.29
N LYS A 110 19.80 -9.14 -7.15
CA LYS A 110 19.20 -9.20 -5.82
C LYS A 110 19.19 -7.84 -5.17
N PHE A 111 18.05 -7.49 -4.52
CA PHE A 111 17.90 -6.31 -3.71
C PHE A 111 17.31 -6.72 -2.37
N GLN A 112 17.87 -6.19 -1.29
CA GLN A 112 17.31 -6.36 0.04
C GLN A 112 16.33 -5.24 0.36
N LEU A 113 15.33 -5.57 1.20
CA LEU A 113 14.34 -4.64 1.71
C LEU A 113 14.41 -4.60 3.22
N PHE A 114 14.04 -3.48 3.82
CA PHE A 114 13.73 -3.42 5.26
C PHE A 114 12.24 -3.62 5.50
N THR A 115 11.86 -4.02 6.72
CA THR A 115 10.48 -4.37 7.06
C THR A 115 9.92 -3.54 8.20
N SER A 116 8.61 -3.27 8.12
CA SER A 116 7.79 -2.79 9.24
C SER A 116 6.41 -3.45 9.15
N GLY A 117 6.03 -4.23 10.16
CA GLY A 117 4.78 -5.00 10.16
C GLY A 117 4.72 -5.97 8.99
N SER A 118 3.70 -5.84 8.15
CA SER A 118 3.44 -6.71 6.99
C SER A 118 4.00 -6.17 5.67
N ARG A 119 4.69 -5.03 5.70
CA ARG A 119 5.22 -4.38 4.50
C ARG A 119 6.74 -4.30 4.53
N ALA A 120 7.35 -4.38 3.36
CA ALA A 120 8.77 -4.19 3.13
C ALA A 120 9.01 -3.09 2.08
N TRP A 121 10.09 -2.32 2.25
CA TRP A 121 10.48 -1.20 1.35
C TRP A 121 11.96 -1.28 1.00
N SER A 122 12.37 -0.62 -0.08
CA SER A 122 13.77 -0.36 -0.37
C SER A 122 14.40 0.54 0.69
N PHE A 123 15.71 0.43 0.85
CA PHE A 123 16.45 1.21 1.87
C PHE A 123 16.60 2.69 1.50
N SER A 124 16.53 3.04 0.23
CA SER A 124 16.77 4.41 -0.23
C SER A 124 16.06 4.72 -1.56
N PRO A 125 15.83 6.01 -1.89
CA PRO A 125 15.33 6.42 -3.19
C PRO A 125 16.20 5.95 -4.36
N SER A 126 17.52 5.86 -4.17
CA SER A 126 18.43 5.33 -5.19
C SER A 126 18.19 3.84 -5.45
N ASP A 127 17.83 3.06 -4.42
CA ASP A 127 17.50 1.65 -4.58
C ASP A 127 16.13 1.48 -5.25
N ASP A 128 15.15 2.34 -4.93
CA ASP A 128 13.87 2.41 -5.64
C ASP A 128 14.08 2.59 -7.15
N GLU A 129 14.90 3.56 -7.55
CA GLU A 129 15.21 3.83 -8.96
C GLU A 129 15.85 2.64 -9.65
N LYS A 130 16.84 1.99 -8.98
CA LYS A 130 17.48 0.77 -9.51
C LYS A 130 16.45 -0.34 -9.71
N ILE A 131 15.62 -0.61 -8.71
CA ILE A 131 14.57 -1.62 -8.76
C ILE A 131 13.63 -1.34 -9.95
N ILE A 132 13.11 -0.12 -10.07
CA ILE A 132 12.19 0.27 -11.15
C ILE A 132 12.84 0.11 -12.53
N ASN A 133 14.12 0.45 -12.66
CA ASN A 133 14.84 0.28 -13.92
C ASN A 133 14.97 -1.20 -14.33
N PHE A 134 15.13 -2.12 -13.36
CA PHE A 134 15.11 -3.56 -13.62
C PHE A 134 13.69 -4.04 -13.92
N LEU A 135 12.66 -3.59 -13.18
CA LEU A 135 11.27 -3.94 -13.44
C LEU A 135 10.81 -3.58 -14.87
N LYS A 136 11.28 -2.44 -15.41
CA LYS A 136 10.96 -2.00 -16.78
C LYS A 136 11.53 -2.89 -17.87
N LYS A 137 12.63 -3.61 -17.61
CA LYS A 137 13.40 -4.38 -18.60
C LYS A 137 13.19 -5.89 -18.48
N SER A 138 12.59 -6.34 -17.38
CA SER A 138 12.47 -7.76 -17.05
C SER A 138 11.03 -8.25 -17.24
N ILE A 139 10.82 -9.57 -17.23
CA ILE A 139 9.51 -10.19 -17.41
C ILE A 139 8.96 -10.80 -16.13
N LYS A 140 9.81 -11.03 -15.12
CA LYS A 140 9.44 -11.66 -13.85
C LYS A 140 10.27 -11.13 -12.69
N MET A 141 9.67 -11.15 -11.51
CA MET A 141 10.29 -10.85 -10.23
C MET A 141 9.90 -11.92 -9.21
N LYS A 142 10.82 -12.28 -8.32
CA LYS A 142 10.52 -13.09 -7.13
C LYS A 142 10.77 -12.26 -5.88
N VAL A 143 9.95 -12.46 -4.87
CA VAL A 143 10.13 -11.90 -3.53
C VAL A 143 10.23 -13.06 -2.55
N VAL A 144 11.32 -13.09 -1.79
CA VAL A 144 11.53 -14.09 -0.73
C VAL A 144 11.48 -13.37 0.61
N GLY A 145 10.64 -13.86 1.51
CA GLY A 145 10.48 -13.27 2.84
C GLY A 145 10.24 -14.33 3.91
N THR A 146 10.45 -13.94 5.18
CA THR A 146 10.22 -14.81 6.33
C THR A 146 9.13 -14.19 7.22
N SER A 147 8.09 -14.96 7.52
CA SER A 147 7.02 -14.54 8.43
C SER A 147 7.49 -14.50 9.88
N SER A 148 6.76 -13.78 10.75
CA SER A 148 7.00 -13.76 12.19
C SER A 148 6.97 -15.14 12.84
N ARG A 149 6.34 -16.13 12.18
CA ARG A 149 6.32 -17.54 12.60
C ARG A 149 7.50 -18.36 12.08
N GLY A 150 8.43 -17.74 11.32
CA GLY A 150 9.58 -18.41 10.73
C GLY A 150 9.33 -19.08 9.38
N THR A 151 8.12 -19.00 8.83
CA THR A 151 7.81 -19.58 7.52
C THR A 151 8.47 -18.75 6.42
N ILE A 152 9.29 -19.38 5.59
CA ILE A 152 9.84 -18.76 4.37
C ILE A 152 8.79 -18.86 3.26
N THR A 153 8.57 -17.75 2.56
CA THR A 153 7.68 -17.68 1.39
C THR A 153 8.41 -17.16 0.18
N THR A 154 7.98 -17.62 -1.00
CA THR A 154 8.44 -17.10 -2.30
C THR A 154 7.23 -16.71 -3.13
N ASP A 155 7.17 -15.43 -3.51
CA ASP A 155 6.11 -14.87 -4.34
C ASP A 155 6.67 -14.53 -5.72
N SER A 156 6.08 -15.10 -6.76
CA SER A 156 6.48 -14.88 -8.14
C SER A 156 5.52 -13.95 -8.84
N PHE A 157 6.01 -12.81 -9.29
CA PHE A 157 5.27 -11.76 -9.99
C PHE A 157 5.62 -11.75 -11.48
N SER A 158 4.61 -11.54 -12.32
CA SER A 158 4.80 -11.15 -13.71
C SER A 158 5.02 -9.64 -13.80
N LEU A 159 5.94 -9.23 -14.65
CA LEU A 159 6.22 -7.82 -14.95
C LEU A 159 5.55 -7.35 -16.24
N LEU A 160 4.73 -8.21 -16.88
CA LEU A 160 3.98 -7.85 -18.07
C LEU A 160 2.95 -6.75 -17.76
N GLY A 161 3.10 -5.62 -18.42
CA GLY A 161 2.26 -4.43 -18.22
C GLY A 161 2.82 -3.41 -17.23
N PHE A 162 3.91 -3.73 -16.52
CA PHE A 162 4.53 -2.83 -15.55
C PHE A 162 4.84 -1.44 -16.13
N SER A 163 5.56 -1.37 -17.24
CA SER A 163 5.98 -0.09 -17.85
C SER A 163 4.79 0.80 -18.23
N ASN A 164 3.66 0.21 -18.68
CA ASN A 164 2.45 0.97 -19.00
C ASN A 164 1.73 1.44 -17.73
N ALA A 165 1.63 0.58 -16.70
CA ALA A 165 1.05 0.96 -15.41
C ALA A 165 1.89 2.07 -14.74
N TYR A 166 3.21 1.94 -14.76
CA TYR A 166 4.14 2.94 -14.25
C TYR A 166 3.99 4.28 -14.99
N LYS A 167 3.92 4.27 -16.33
CA LYS A 167 3.66 5.49 -17.13
C LYS A 167 2.32 6.13 -16.79
N LYS A 168 1.32 5.34 -16.41
CA LYS A 168 -0.03 5.84 -16.11
C LYS A 168 -0.10 6.59 -14.77
N ILE A 169 0.75 6.24 -13.82
CA ILE A 169 0.80 6.87 -12.48
C ILE A 169 1.81 8.03 -12.39
N ASN A 170 2.64 8.22 -13.42
CA ASN A 170 3.69 9.25 -13.54
C ASN A 170 3.19 10.47 -14.36
#